data_5972ac233461bf42c5172a0ea72e5157
#
_entry.id   5972ac233461bf42c5172a0ea72e5157
#
_cell.length_a   1.000
_cell.length_b   1.000
_cell.length_c   1.000
_cell.angle_alpha   90.00
_cell.angle_beta   90.00
_cell.angle_gamma   90.00
#
_symmetry.space_group_name_H-M   'P 1'
#
loop_
_entity.id
_entity.type
_entity.pdbx_description
1 polymer ?
#
loop_
_entity_poly.entity_id
_entity_poly.type
_entity_poly.pdbx_seq_one_letter_code
_entity_poly.pdbx_strand_id
1 'polypeptide(L)'
;ADILPALRRHLDREGFSTIRLSPSREGFFPATRLDPENPWVKWAAGSIERTTGARPAVLPNLGGSLPNDVFADTLGLPTVWIPHSYAACSQHAPNEHMLAPVAREGLRIMAGLFWDLGEKASKEASHRA
;
A
#
# COMPACT_ATOMS: atom_id res chain seq x y z
N ALA A 1 10.27 -3.84 -17.20
CA ALA A 1 9.67 -4.55 -18.35
C ALA A 1 9.16 -3.51 -19.34
N ASP A 2 9.40 -3.77 -20.61
CA ASP A 2 9.08 -2.85 -21.71
C ASP A 2 7.62 -3.04 -22.15
N ILE A 3 6.69 -2.49 -21.37
CA ILE A 3 5.24 -2.71 -21.50
C ILE A 3 4.70 -2.15 -22.82
N LEU A 4 5.07 -0.93 -23.20
CA LEU A 4 4.53 -0.29 -24.41
C LEU A 4 4.93 -1.03 -25.69
N PRO A 5 6.19 -1.38 -25.93
CA PRO A 5 6.56 -2.22 -27.07
C PRO A 5 5.94 -3.61 -27.05
N ALA A 6 5.76 -4.23 -25.88
CA ALA A 6 5.07 -5.51 -25.79
C ALA A 6 3.59 -5.39 -26.17
N LEU A 7 2.90 -4.36 -25.67
CA LEU A 7 1.52 -4.07 -26.02
C LEU A 7 1.39 -3.70 -27.51
N ARG A 8 2.32 -2.93 -28.06
CA ARG A 8 2.33 -2.62 -29.51
C ARG A 8 2.40 -3.87 -30.35
N ARG A 9 3.36 -4.78 -30.05
CA ARG A 9 3.47 -6.07 -30.76
C ARG A 9 2.19 -6.91 -30.65
N HIS A 10 1.56 -6.90 -29.48
CA HIS A 10 0.29 -7.61 -29.29
C HIS A 10 -0.82 -7.03 -30.19
N LEU A 11 -1.03 -5.72 -30.15
CA LEU A 11 -2.06 -5.06 -30.98
C LEU A 11 -1.84 -5.26 -32.48
N ASP A 12 -0.60 -5.19 -32.93
CA ASP A 12 -0.27 -5.44 -34.36
C ASP A 12 -0.61 -6.87 -34.77
N ARG A 13 -0.28 -7.84 -33.95
CA ARG A 13 -0.58 -9.26 -34.19
C ARG A 13 -2.08 -9.54 -34.23
N GLU A 14 -2.85 -8.88 -33.38
CA GLU A 14 -4.30 -9.05 -33.29
C GLU A 14 -5.07 -8.16 -34.30
N GLY A 15 -4.38 -7.45 -35.21
CA GLY A 15 -5.02 -6.65 -36.26
C GLY A 15 -5.43 -5.24 -35.84
N PHE A 16 -5.00 -4.78 -34.67
CA PHE A 16 -5.33 -3.44 -34.13
C PHE A 16 -4.21 -2.42 -34.35
N SER A 17 -3.58 -2.43 -35.53
CA SER A 17 -2.42 -1.57 -35.85
C SER A 17 -2.76 -0.06 -35.83
N THR A 18 -4.04 0.29 -36.03
CA THR A 18 -4.51 1.68 -36.04
C THR A 18 -4.61 2.30 -34.64
N ILE A 19 -4.58 1.49 -33.57
CA ILE A 19 -4.63 2.00 -32.21
C ILE A 19 -3.30 2.71 -31.88
N ARG A 20 -3.39 3.99 -31.50
CA ARG A 20 -2.24 4.74 -31.04
C ARG A 20 -1.98 4.43 -29.55
N LEU A 21 -0.75 4.06 -29.22
CA LEU A 21 -0.29 3.94 -27.83
C LEU A 21 0.46 5.21 -27.44
N SER A 22 0.18 5.71 -26.28
CA SER A 22 0.95 6.78 -25.65
C SER A 22 1.19 6.45 -24.18
N PRO A 23 2.36 6.77 -23.62
CA PRO A 23 2.60 6.59 -22.20
C PRO A 23 1.65 7.48 -21.38
N SER A 24 1.34 7.05 -20.17
CA SER A 24 0.66 7.91 -19.20
C SER A 24 1.54 9.14 -18.89
N ARG A 25 0.92 10.28 -18.64
CA ARG A 25 1.63 11.49 -18.21
C ARG A 25 2.32 11.31 -16.86
N GLU A 26 1.75 10.47 -16.02
CA GLU A 26 2.27 10.17 -14.67
C GLU A 26 3.36 9.09 -14.68
N GLY A 27 3.65 8.50 -15.84
CA GLY A 27 4.60 7.39 -15.94
C GLY A 27 4.03 6.06 -15.45
N PHE A 28 4.92 5.15 -15.05
CA PHE A 28 4.57 3.85 -14.48
C PHE A 28 4.97 3.82 -13.02
N PHE A 29 4.11 3.28 -12.19
CA PHE A 29 4.44 2.91 -10.80
C PHE A 29 4.82 1.43 -10.77
N PRO A 30 6.10 1.09 -10.58
CA PRO A 30 6.52 -0.30 -10.42
C PRO A 30 5.82 -0.96 -9.25
N ALA A 31 5.48 -2.24 -9.41
CA ALA A 31 4.92 -3.00 -8.31
C ALA A 31 6.00 -3.28 -7.27
N THR A 32 5.70 -3.02 -6.01
CA THR A 32 6.55 -3.37 -4.88
C THR A 32 5.88 -4.43 -4.03
N ARG A 33 6.66 -5.24 -3.34
CA ARG A 33 6.16 -6.25 -2.43
C ARG A 33 7.08 -6.40 -1.24
N LEU A 34 6.53 -6.23 -0.06
CA LEU A 34 7.22 -6.56 1.18
C LEU A 34 6.88 -8.01 1.58
N ASP A 35 7.87 -8.76 2.07
CA ASP A 35 7.65 -10.10 2.61
C ASP A 35 6.67 -10.02 3.79
N PRO A 36 5.58 -10.80 3.80
CA PRO A 36 4.65 -10.88 4.92
C PRO A 36 5.31 -11.25 6.25
N GLU A 37 6.44 -11.98 6.21
CA GLU A 37 7.22 -12.35 7.39
C GLU A 37 8.15 -11.23 7.87
N ASN A 38 8.25 -10.11 7.14
CA ASN A 38 9.07 -8.97 7.54
C ASN A 38 8.70 -8.49 8.96
N PRO A 39 9.68 -8.19 9.81
CA PRO A 39 9.43 -7.74 11.19
C PRO A 39 8.50 -6.53 11.30
N TRP A 40 8.53 -5.62 10.32
CA TRP A 40 7.65 -4.45 10.30
C TRP A 40 6.19 -4.79 10.01
N VAL A 41 5.93 -5.81 9.19
CA VAL A 41 4.57 -6.31 8.96
C VAL A 41 4.01 -6.91 10.25
N LYS A 42 4.80 -7.77 10.91
CA LYS A 42 4.41 -8.39 12.18
C LYS A 42 4.19 -7.36 13.28
N TRP A 43 5.07 -6.38 13.37
CA TRP A 43 4.95 -5.29 14.32
C TRP A 43 3.68 -4.45 14.09
N ALA A 44 3.41 -4.04 12.84
CA ALA A 44 2.23 -3.28 12.49
C ALA A 44 0.94 -4.06 12.79
N ALA A 45 0.90 -5.35 12.41
CA ALA A 45 -0.25 -6.21 12.71
C ALA A 45 -0.48 -6.34 14.24
N GLY A 46 0.57 -6.51 15.02
CA GLY A 46 0.47 -6.56 16.49
C GLY A 46 0.02 -5.22 17.11
N SER A 47 0.47 -4.09 16.58
CA SER A 47 0.03 -2.77 17.03
C SER A 47 -1.46 -2.54 16.73
N ILE A 48 -1.91 -2.91 15.53
CA ILE A 48 -3.32 -2.82 15.15
C ILE A 48 -4.18 -3.72 16.06
N GLU A 49 -3.74 -4.95 16.31
CA GLU A 49 -4.44 -5.88 17.19
C GLU A 49 -4.60 -5.31 18.62
N ARG A 50 -3.55 -4.73 19.18
CA ARG A 50 -3.62 -4.06 20.51
C ARG A 50 -4.61 -2.90 20.52
N THR A 51 -4.62 -2.11 19.45
CA THR A 51 -5.48 -0.92 19.35
C THR A 51 -6.95 -1.24 19.13
N THR A 52 -7.23 -2.27 18.32
CA THR A 52 -8.59 -2.61 17.86
C THR A 52 -9.21 -3.77 18.63
N GLY A 53 -8.41 -4.62 19.25
CA GLY A 53 -8.82 -5.89 19.86
C GLY A 53 -8.99 -7.02 18.84
N ALA A 54 -8.71 -6.78 17.55
CA ALA A 54 -8.86 -7.76 16.49
C ALA A 54 -7.60 -7.84 15.63
N ARG A 55 -7.18 -9.04 15.30
CA ARG A 55 -6.02 -9.26 14.43
C ARG A 55 -6.35 -8.87 12.99
N PRO A 56 -5.57 -8.00 12.35
CA PRO A 56 -5.83 -7.62 10.96
C PRO A 56 -5.50 -8.77 10.01
N ALA A 57 -6.21 -8.84 8.88
CA ALA A 57 -5.84 -9.70 7.78
C ALA A 57 -4.61 -9.09 7.06
N VAL A 58 -3.60 -9.91 6.80
CA VAL A 58 -2.45 -9.54 5.98
C VAL A 58 -2.68 -10.03 4.56
N LEU A 59 -2.91 -9.10 3.65
CA LEU A 59 -3.10 -9.42 2.23
C LEU A 59 -1.74 -9.36 1.52
N PRO A 60 -1.39 -10.37 0.73
CA PRO A 60 -0.09 -10.42 0.05
C PRO A 60 0.00 -9.43 -1.12
N ASN A 61 -1.14 -8.94 -1.59
CA ASN A 61 -1.23 -8.01 -2.71
C ASN A 61 -2.54 -7.23 -2.65
N LEU A 62 -2.50 -6.00 -3.12
CA LEU A 62 -3.67 -5.15 -3.29
C LEU A 62 -3.53 -4.41 -4.63
N GLY A 63 -4.60 -4.36 -5.43
CA GLY A 63 -4.68 -3.54 -6.63
C GLY A 63 -4.78 -2.07 -6.26
N GLY A 64 -3.85 -1.27 -6.75
CA GLY A 64 -3.79 0.17 -6.52
C GLY A 64 -2.41 0.71 -6.92
N SER A 65 -2.34 1.98 -7.28
CA SER A 65 -1.09 2.62 -7.71
C SER A 65 -0.74 3.74 -6.76
N LEU A 66 0.40 3.59 -6.10
CA LEU A 66 1.05 4.63 -5.29
C LEU A 66 2.53 4.67 -5.68
N PRO A 67 3.23 5.78 -5.46
CA PRO A 67 4.69 5.87 -5.71
C PRO A 67 5.47 5.11 -4.63
N ASN A 68 5.12 3.87 -4.42
CA ASN A 68 5.65 3.03 -3.33
C ASN A 68 7.08 2.57 -3.60
N ASP A 69 7.44 2.46 -4.87
CA ASP A 69 8.79 2.18 -5.35
C ASP A 69 9.81 3.22 -4.88
N VAL A 70 9.41 4.48 -4.73
CA VAL A 70 10.29 5.52 -4.17
C VAL A 70 10.69 5.18 -2.74
N PHE A 71 9.75 4.74 -1.92
CA PHE A 71 10.03 4.36 -0.53
C PHE A 71 10.73 3.00 -0.45
N ALA A 72 10.24 2.00 -1.17
CA ALA A 72 10.74 0.64 -1.09
C ALA A 72 12.09 0.46 -1.81
N ASP A 73 12.18 0.91 -3.07
CA ASP A 73 13.34 0.61 -3.92
C ASP A 73 14.39 1.72 -3.89
N THR A 74 13.97 2.99 -3.89
CA THR A 74 14.92 4.12 -3.89
C THR A 74 15.45 4.40 -2.49
N LEU A 75 14.60 4.43 -1.47
CA LEU A 75 14.97 4.73 -0.09
C LEU A 75 15.28 3.48 0.73
N GLY A 76 14.97 2.28 0.25
CA GLY A 76 15.20 1.01 0.95
C GLY A 76 14.36 0.86 2.22
N LEU A 77 13.21 1.53 2.30
CA LEU A 77 12.35 1.52 3.48
C LEU A 77 11.26 0.43 3.35
N PRO A 78 11.07 -0.40 4.38
CA PRO A 78 9.94 -1.33 4.39
C PRO A 78 8.63 -0.56 4.43
N THR A 79 7.74 -0.86 3.49
CA THR A 79 6.46 -0.13 3.34
C THR A 79 5.29 -1.07 3.59
N VAL A 80 4.43 -0.70 4.53
CA VAL A 80 3.21 -1.43 4.88
C VAL A 80 2.01 -0.54 4.59
N TRP A 81 1.08 -1.03 3.77
CA TRP A 81 -0.18 -0.34 3.50
C TRP A 81 -1.23 -0.70 4.53
N ILE A 82 -1.90 0.30 5.06
CA ILE A 82 -3.00 0.14 6.01
C ILE A 82 -4.21 0.89 5.46
N PRO A 83 -5.02 0.25 4.59
CA PRO A 83 -6.16 0.90 3.97
C PRO A 83 -7.28 1.13 4.98
N HIS A 84 -7.95 2.27 4.85
CA HIS A 84 -9.12 2.66 5.65
C HIS A 84 -10.36 2.80 4.76
N SER A 85 -10.40 2.08 3.65
CA SER A 85 -11.54 2.01 2.73
C SER A 85 -12.18 0.61 2.76
N TYR A 86 -13.32 0.47 2.15
CA TYR A 86 -14.06 -0.78 2.04
C TYR A 86 -14.72 -0.89 0.66
N ALA A 87 -15.11 -2.10 0.26
CA ALA A 87 -15.56 -2.35 -1.11
C ALA A 87 -16.76 -1.49 -1.56
N ALA A 88 -17.69 -1.17 -0.65
CA ALA A 88 -18.88 -0.40 -0.97
C ALA A 88 -18.68 1.13 -0.91
N CYS A 89 -17.44 1.63 -0.66
CA CYS A 89 -17.19 3.08 -0.64
C CYS A 89 -17.26 3.75 -2.01
N SER A 90 -17.47 2.99 -3.07
CA SER A 90 -17.56 3.46 -4.46
C SER A 90 -16.31 4.22 -4.92
N GLN A 91 -15.12 3.76 -4.50
CA GLN A 91 -13.84 4.40 -4.86
C GLN A 91 -13.74 4.62 -6.39
N HIS A 92 -13.40 5.85 -6.78
CA HIS A 92 -13.32 6.29 -8.19
C HIS A 92 -14.65 6.23 -8.96
N ALA A 93 -15.78 6.24 -8.27
CA ALA A 93 -17.11 6.19 -8.86
C ALA A 93 -18.04 7.29 -8.30
N PRO A 94 -19.20 7.56 -8.94
CA PRO A 94 -20.19 8.47 -8.38
C PRO A 94 -20.60 8.05 -6.95
N ASN A 95 -20.81 9.04 -6.10
CA ASN A 95 -21.15 8.86 -4.68
C ASN A 95 -20.05 8.18 -3.86
N GLU A 96 -18.79 8.33 -4.23
CA GLU A 96 -17.69 7.92 -3.37
C GLU A 96 -17.83 8.52 -1.98
N HIS A 97 -17.72 7.68 -0.96
CA HIS A 97 -17.96 8.10 0.42
C HIS A 97 -17.13 7.29 1.41
N MET A 98 -17.01 7.83 2.61
CA MET A 98 -16.38 7.16 3.74
C MET A 98 -17.38 7.05 4.90
N LEU A 99 -17.47 5.88 5.51
CA LEU A 99 -18.25 5.69 6.73
C LEU A 99 -17.52 6.32 7.93
N ALA A 100 -18.24 7.09 8.72
CA ALA A 100 -17.68 7.72 9.91
C ALA A 100 -17.10 6.72 10.94
N PRO A 101 -17.66 5.52 11.17
CA PRO A 101 -17.02 4.49 11.99
C PRO A 101 -15.65 4.06 11.45
N VAL A 102 -15.53 3.83 10.14
CA VAL A 102 -14.26 3.43 9.49
C VAL A 102 -13.21 4.54 9.63
N ALA A 103 -13.59 5.79 9.42
CA ALA A 103 -12.69 6.92 9.61
C ALA A 103 -12.18 7.03 11.06
N ARG A 104 -13.06 6.87 12.04
CA ARG A 104 -12.68 6.87 13.47
C ARG A 104 -11.78 5.71 13.85
N GLU A 105 -12.04 4.52 13.33
CA GLU A 105 -11.18 3.37 13.53
C GLU A 105 -9.79 3.60 12.91
N GLY A 106 -9.74 4.13 11.68
CA GLY A 106 -8.50 4.49 11.01
C GLY A 106 -7.65 5.48 11.83
N LEU A 107 -8.27 6.53 12.38
CA LEU A 107 -7.57 7.48 13.26
C LEU A 107 -7.01 6.79 14.52
N ARG A 108 -7.77 5.89 15.13
CA ARG A 108 -7.30 5.13 16.30
C ARG A 108 -6.12 4.22 15.95
N ILE A 109 -6.20 3.51 14.83
CA ILE A 109 -5.12 2.66 14.34
C ILE A 109 -3.85 3.48 14.11
N MET A 110 -3.95 4.60 13.40
CA MET A 110 -2.79 5.44 13.13
C MET A 110 -2.19 6.02 14.42
N ALA A 111 -3.01 6.49 15.35
CA ALA A 111 -2.54 6.96 16.64
C ALA A 111 -1.82 5.86 17.43
N GLY A 112 -2.37 4.64 17.44
CA GLY A 112 -1.76 3.47 18.09
C GLY A 112 -0.41 3.10 17.47
N LEU A 113 -0.31 3.10 16.15
CA LEU A 113 0.95 2.83 15.44
C LEU A 113 2.04 3.85 15.80
N PHE A 114 1.73 5.15 15.79
CA PHE A 114 2.69 6.18 16.17
C PHE A 114 3.13 6.06 17.63
N TRP A 115 2.20 5.77 18.52
CA TRP A 115 2.52 5.56 19.94
C TRP A 115 3.46 4.36 20.14
N ASP A 116 3.10 3.21 19.57
CA ASP A 116 3.88 1.99 19.68
C ASP A 116 5.27 2.10 19.02
N LEU A 117 5.36 2.89 17.94
CA LEU A 117 6.64 3.19 17.30
C LEU A 117 7.57 3.98 18.22
N GLY A 118 7.03 4.99 18.92
CA GLY A 118 7.78 5.76 19.90
C GLY A 118 8.28 4.90 21.08
N GLU A 119 7.44 3.99 21.60
CA GLU A 119 7.86 3.05 22.65
C GLU A 119 8.95 2.08 22.19
N LYS A 120 8.86 1.59 20.96
CA LYS A 120 9.88 0.72 20.37
C LYS A 120 11.21 1.44 20.26
N ALA A 121 11.21 2.65 19.73
CA ALA A 121 12.42 3.46 19.59
C ALA A 121 13.07 3.77 20.94
N SER A 122 12.27 4.07 21.96
CA SER A 122 12.76 4.32 23.32
C SER A 122 13.44 3.09 23.93
N LYS A 123 12.88 1.90 23.76
CA LYS A 123 13.47 0.64 24.24
C LYS A 123 14.79 0.33 23.53
N GLU A 124 14.85 0.50 22.22
CA GLU A 124 16.07 0.28 21.44
C GLU A 124 17.19 1.27 21.81
N ALA A 125 16.85 2.52 22.10
CA ALA A 125 17.81 3.52 22.58
C ALA A 125 18.38 3.16 23.96
N SER A 126 17.51 2.67 24.86
CA SER A 126 17.93 2.27 26.24
C SER A 126 18.82 1.03 26.26
N HIS A 127 18.80 0.18 25.25
CA HIS A 127 19.67 -1.00 25.15
C HIS A 127 21.05 -0.69 24.54
N ARG A 128 21.22 0.50 23.97
CA ARG A 128 22.49 0.95 23.38
C ARG A 128 23.30 1.87 24.29
N ALA A 129 22.74 2.29 25.39
CA ALA A 129 23.38 3.14 26.40
C ALA A 129 23.93 2.28 27.54
#